data_1bc073c0f5f6c3f0691d7d3d0d1a4c2d
#
_entry.id   1bc073c0f5f6c3f0691d7d3d0d1a4c2d
#
_cell.length_a   1.000
_cell.length_b   1.000
_cell.length_c   1.000
_cell.angle_alpha   90.00
_cell.angle_beta   90.00
_cell.angle_gamma   90.00
#
_symmetry.space_group_name_H-M   'P 1'
#
loop_
_entity.id
_entity.type
_entity.pdbx_description
1 polymer ?
#
loop_
_entity_poly.entity_id
_entity_poly.type
_entity_poly.pdbx_seq_one_letter_code
_entity_poly.pdbx_strand_id
1 'polypeptide(L)'
;MKFGIDTFACDSGKSGFGSYLAGLTANLPAQDGVEYMLFGAPLDRYTYSDNIPFCEARCGDSMNAQRFWHNFSSASFYKKRKVDAVLYPAATRLLPGRFPVPGAAVLHDCLSVILAKAKFAHRLTLRGFERVQKIIVPTNYIKNDLLRLGFDGKKIHVVRHGIDHNRFYQRPLDDEALLNLKPFAIKRPYIIYPSSISGAGKKHVELIKAFEIFKKRTGAPHRLVLAGAEKEWAEQVHKAAFNSDYASDIFLTGFFPSEGFPLLCSGADACVFPSVQEGVGLPVVEAMASGVPVAASNAGALPEICAGKAVLFDSDNLEEMADAIETVATDKKARQKMILEGLAWSKKFNWEECAAQTVDILRGLLND
;
A
#
# COMPACT_ATOMS: atom_id res chain seq x y z
N MET A 1 -20.67 -2.23 -22.59
CA MET A 1 -20.71 -2.10 -21.13
C MET A 1 -19.95 -0.88 -20.73
N LYS A 2 -20.47 -0.08 -19.79
CA LYS A 2 -19.79 1.13 -19.33
C LYS A 2 -19.56 1.07 -17.84
N PHE A 3 -18.28 1.04 -17.42
CA PHE A 3 -17.88 0.97 -16.03
C PHE A 3 -17.52 2.36 -15.50
N GLY A 4 -18.20 2.77 -14.43
CA GLY A 4 -17.85 3.96 -13.65
C GLY A 4 -16.78 3.63 -12.62
N ILE A 5 -15.76 4.49 -12.50
CA ILE A 5 -14.72 4.38 -11.48
C ILE A 5 -14.76 5.63 -10.62
N ASP A 6 -15.02 5.44 -9.34
CA ASP A 6 -15.15 6.50 -8.35
C ASP A 6 -13.77 7.02 -7.92
N THR A 7 -13.51 8.31 -8.07
CA THR A 7 -12.27 8.94 -7.62
C THR A 7 -12.40 9.64 -6.27
N PHE A 8 -13.61 9.76 -5.74
CA PHE A 8 -13.83 10.35 -4.43
C PHE A 8 -13.05 9.63 -3.33
N ALA A 9 -12.60 10.38 -2.34
CA ALA A 9 -11.80 9.90 -1.20
C ALA A 9 -10.44 9.25 -1.56
N CYS A 10 -9.99 9.34 -2.82
CA CYS A 10 -8.66 8.89 -3.26
C CYS A 10 -7.57 9.95 -3.12
N ASP A 11 -7.85 11.09 -2.47
CA ASP A 11 -6.92 12.18 -2.12
C ASP A 11 -6.12 12.72 -3.32
N SER A 12 -6.71 12.73 -4.51
CA SER A 12 -6.07 13.20 -5.75
C SER A 12 -4.65 12.63 -5.93
N GLY A 13 -4.48 11.34 -5.74
CA GLY A 13 -3.20 10.64 -5.93
C GLY A 13 -2.24 10.66 -4.74
N LYS A 14 -2.52 11.41 -3.67
CA LYS A 14 -1.57 11.64 -2.55
C LYS A 14 -1.56 10.55 -1.48
N SER A 15 -2.48 9.60 -1.53
CA SER A 15 -2.58 8.50 -0.56
C SER A 15 -2.39 7.15 -1.23
N GLY A 16 -2.28 6.07 -0.43
CA GLY A 16 -2.27 4.69 -0.94
C GLY A 16 -3.49 4.35 -1.80
N PHE A 17 -4.67 4.94 -1.52
CA PHE A 17 -5.87 4.81 -2.37
C PHE A 17 -5.67 5.46 -3.73
N GLY A 18 -5.08 6.65 -3.74
CA GLY A 18 -4.77 7.37 -4.98
C GLY A 18 -3.71 6.66 -5.80
N SER A 19 -2.66 6.15 -5.18
CA SER A 19 -1.62 5.35 -5.86
C SER A 19 -2.20 4.06 -6.47
N TYR A 20 -3.08 3.38 -5.73
CA TYR A 20 -3.82 2.22 -6.27
C TYR A 20 -4.64 2.60 -7.50
N LEU A 21 -5.44 3.67 -7.40
CA LEU A 21 -6.29 4.11 -8.49
C LEU A 21 -5.47 4.52 -9.71
N ALA A 22 -4.37 5.24 -9.54
CA ALA A 22 -3.46 5.62 -10.63
C ALA A 22 -2.85 4.38 -11.31
N GLY A 23 -2.35 3.42 -10.53
CA GLY A 23 -1.83 2.16 -11.07
C GLY A 23 -2.89 1.36 -11.83
N LEU A 24 -4.09 1.25 -11.27
CA LEU A 24 -5.21 0.54 -11.90
C LEU A 24 -5.61 1.20 -13.23
N THR A 25 -5.86 2.53 -13.22
CA THR A 25 -6.38 3.25 -14.39
C THR A 25 -5.38 3.34 -15.54
N ALA A 26 -4.08 3.40 -15.23
CA ALA A 26 -3.02 3.38 -16.24
C ALA A 26 -2.92 2.03 -16.97
N ASN A 27 -3.47 0.95 -16.40
CA ASN A 27 -3.34 -0.43 -16.92
C ASN A 27 -4.68 -1.09 -17.24
N LEU A 28 -5.77 -0.31 -17.34
CA LEU A 28 -7.07 -0.87 -17.73
C LEU A 28 -7.00 -1.43 -19.15
N PRO A 29 -7.43 -2.68 -19.38
CA PRO A 29 -7.35 -3.29 -20.68
C PRO A 29 -8.31 -2.62 -21.68
N ALA A 30 -7.79 -2.27 -22.86
CA ALA A 30 -8.64 -1.91 -23.99
C ALA A 30 -9.35 -3.17 -24.50
N GLN A 31 -10.68 -3.20 -24.42
CA GLN A 31 -11.49 -4.35 -24.81
C GLN A 31 -12.72 -3.90 -25.58
N ASP A 32 -13.07 -4.63 -26.65
CA ASP A 32 -14.24 -4.33 -27.46
C ASP A 32 -15.51 -4.39 -26.61
N GLY A 33 -16.35 -3.36 -26.75
CA GLY A 33 -17.61 -3.24 -26.03
C GLY A 33 -17.48 -2.86 -24.54
N VAL A 34 -16.27 -2.49 -24.06
CA VAL A 34 -16.05 -1.96 -22.70
C VAL A 34 -15.62 -0.51 -22.77
N GLU A 35 -16.35 0.34 -22.09
CA GLU A 35 -16.02 1.75 -21.87
C GLU A 35 -15.76 2.00 -20.39
N TYR A 36 -14.75 2.82 -20.08
CA TYR A 36 -14.47 3.28 -18.75
C TYR A 36 -14.79 4.76 -18.61
N MET A 37 -15.21 5.19 -17.43
CA MET A 37 -15.50 6.57 -17.10
C MET A 37 -15.06 6.86 -15.66
N LEU A 38 -14.13 7.77 -15.48
CA LEU A 38 -13.80 8.31 -14.16
C LEU A 38 -14.86 9.35 -13.75
N PHE A 39 -15.20 9.38 -12.46
CA PHE A 39 -16.06 10.43 -11.93
C PHE A 39 -15.68 10.80 -10.50
N GLY A 40 -15.73 12.09 -10.17
CA GLY A 40 -15.34 12.59 -8.86
C GLY A 40 -15.23 14.12 -8.81
N ALA A 41 -14.32 14.61 -7.97
CA ALA A 41 -14.04 16.04 -7.84
C ALA A 41 -13.29 16.60 -9.07
N PRO A 42 -13.46 17.90 -9.42
CA PRO A 42 -12.82 18.50 -10.60
C PRO A 42 -11.31 18.32 -10.66
N LEU A 43 -10.63 18.35 -9.50
CA LEU A 43 -9.19 18.19 -9.36
C LEU A 43 -8.69 16.80 -9.80
N ASP A 44 -9.56 15.79 -9.79
CA ASP A 44 -9.19 14.42 -10.13
C ASP A 44 -9.07 14.19 -11.64
N ARG A 45 -9.55 15.12 -12.47
CA ARG A 45 -9.56 15.01 -13.94
C ARG A 45 -8.21 14.68 -14.53
N TYR A 46 -7.14 15.26 -13.99
CA TYR A 46 -5.77 15.16 -14.51
C TYR A 46 -4.86 14.29 -13.65
N THR A 47 -5.43 13.62 -12.65
CA THR A 47 -4.64 12.90 -11.64
C THR A 47 -4.42 11.43 -12.00
N TYR A 48 -5.44 10.77 -12.60
CA TYR A 48 -5.43 9.31 -12.68
C TYR A 48 -5.21 8.76 -14.08
N SER A 49 -5.79 9.37 -15.10
CA SER A 49 -5.57 8.97 -16.50
C SER A 49 -6.08 10.02 -17.47
N ASP A 50 -5.25 10.39 -18.47
CA ASP A 50 -5.65 11.28 -19.54
C ASP A 50 -6.45 10.56 -20.65
N ASN A 51 -6.38 9.21 -20.68
CA ASN A 51 -7.00 8.40 -21.73
C ASN A 51 -8.43 7.94 -21.37
N ILE A 52 -8.89 8.19 -20.14
CA ILE A 52 -10.21 7.77 -19.68
C ILE A 52 -11.09 9.02 -19.54
N PRO A 53 -12.29 9.06 -20.18
CA PRO A 53 -13.20 10.18 -20.02
C PRO A 53 -13.54 10.45 -18.55
N PHE A 54 -13.39 11.70 -18.12
CA PHE A 54 -13.74 12.14 -16.78
C PHE A 54 -15.07 12.91 -16.77
N CYS A 55 -15.94 12.57 -15.85
CA CYS A 55 -17.20 13.25 -15.60
C CYS A 55 -17.22 13.87 -14.20
N GLU A 56 -17.20 15.16 -14.12
CA GLU A 56 -17.36 15.87 -12.85
C GLU A 56 -18.70 15.52 -12.17
N ALA A 57 -18.61 15.13 -10.91
CA ALA A 57 -19.77 14.97 -10.05
C ALA A 57 -19.93 16.25 -9.22
N ARG A 58 -20.95 17.01 -9.53
CA ARG A 58 -21.21 18.28 -8.82
C ARG A 58 -21.63 18.02 -7.38
N CYS A 59 -20.69 18.08 -6.47
CA CYS A 59 -20.92 18.03 -5.02
C CYS A 59 -19.88 18.89 -4.29
N GLY A 60 -20.14 19.19 -3.02
CA GLY A 60 -19.16 19.92 -2.19
C GLY A 60 -17.98 19.04 -1.81
N ASP A 61 -16.85 19.65 -1.45
CA ASP A 61 -15.58 18.96 -1.17
C ASP A 61 -15.57 18.18 0.15
N SER A 62 -16.53 18.46 1.05
CA SER A 62 -16.59 17.75 2.33
C SER A 62 -17.01 16.30 2.18
N MET A 63 -16.43 15.42 3.01
CA MET A 63 -16.78 14.00 3.06
C MET A 63 -18.29 13.74 3.25
N ASN A 64 -18.98 14.63 4.00
CA ASN A 64 -20.43 14.52 4.19
C ASN A 64 -21.21 14.88 2.93
N ALA A 65 -20.77 15.88 2.17
CA ALA A 65 -21.36 16.23 0.87
C ALA A 65 -21.19 15.10 -0.14
N GLN A 66 -20.01 14.49 -0.17
CA GLN A 66 -19.71 13.33 -1.02
C GLN A 66 -20.58 12.13 -0.64
N ARG A 67 -20.75 11.82 0.66
CA ARG A 67 -21.68 10.77 1.14
C ARG A 67 -23.13 11.05 0.76
N PHE A 68 -23.56 12.31 0.89
CA PHE A 68 -24.90 12.71 0.47
C PHE A 68 -25.10 12.49 -1.03
N TRP A 69 -24.16 12.95 -1.85
CA TRP A 69 -24.20 12.77 -3.29
C TRP A 69 -24.33 11.29 -3.70
N HIS A 70 -23.51 10.40 -3.10
CA HIS A 70 -23.56 8.97 -3.38
C HIS A 70 -24.89 8.32 -3.02
N ASN A 71 -25.55 8.75 -1.97
CA ASN A 71 -26.80 8.13 -1.52
C ASN A 71 -28.05 8.68 -2.22
N PHE A 72 -28.01 9.94 -2.73
CA PHE A 72 -29.20 10.62 -3.25
C PHE A 72 -29.08 11.08 -4.70
N SER A 73 -27.91 11.46 -5.18
CA SER A 73 -27.72 12.06 -6.51
C SER A 73 -27.11 11.09 -7.53
N SER A 74 -26.40 10.09 -7.08
CA SER A 74 -25.64 9.15 -7.95
C SER A 74 -26.54 8.37 -8.92
N ALA A 75 -27.77 8.02 -8.52
CA ALA A 75 -28.70 7.26 -9.38
C ALA A 75 -29.02 8.03 -10.68
N SER A 76 -29.36 9.32 -10.57
CA SER A 76 -29.61 10.17 -11.74
C SER A 76 -28.35 10.37 -12.59
N PHE A 77 -27.20 10.50 -11.93
CA PHE A 77 -25.90 10.65 -12.58
C PHE A 77 -25.55 9.41 -13.42
N TYR A 78 -25.67 8.20 -12.86
CA TYR A 78 -25.37 6.94 -13.56
C TYR A 78 -26.35 6.70 -14.70
N LYS A 79 -27.67 6.89 -14.47
CA LYS A 79 -28.70 6.75 -15.51
C LYS A 79 -28.42 7.65 -16.71
N LYS A 80 -28.13 8.94 -16.47
CA LYS A 80 -27.86 9.91 -17.56
C LYS A 80 -26.64 9.54 -18.39
N ARG A 81 -25.65 8.85 -17.79
CA ARG A 81 -24.37 8.49 -18.43
C ARG A 81 -24.31 7.05 -18.89
N LYS A 82 -25.40 6.29 -18.69
CA LYS A 82 -25.52 4.87 -19.06
C LYS A 82 -24.40 4.03 -18.41
N VAL A 83 -24.14 4.26 -17.11
CA VAL A 83 -23.19 3.47 -16.34
C VAL A 83 -23.85 2.17 -15.93
N ASP A 84 -23.22 1.04 -16.26
CA ASP A 84 -23.75 -0.30 -16.01
C ASP A 84 -23.30 -0.86 -14.64
N ALA A 85 -22.05 -0.59 -14.23
CA ALA A 85 -21.52 -0.96 -12.91
C ALA A 85 -20.47 0.04 -12.42
N VAL A 86 -20.20 0.07 -11.10
CA VAL A 86 -19.27 1.03 -10.49
C VAL A 86 -18.23 0.34 -9.61
N LEU A 87 -16.98 0.75 -9.78
CA LEU A 87 -15.87 0.43 -8.87
C LEU A 87 -15.71 1.55 -7.83
N TYR A 88 -15.60 1.19 -6.55
CA TYR A 88 -15.35 2.07 -5.41
C TYR A 88 -13.96 1.79 -4.81
N PRO A 89 -12.89 2.47 -5.29
CA PRO A 89 -11.51 2.16 -4.88
C PRO A 89 -11.18 2.50 -3.43
N ALA A 90 -11.82 3.53 -2.86
CA ALA A 90 -11.59 3.99 -1.49
C ALA A 90 -12.74 3.62 -0.54
N ALA A 91 -13.24 2.39 -0.64
CA ALA A 91 -14.48 1.94 0.01
C ALA A 91 -14.46 2.08 1.54
N THR A 92 -13.32 1.99 2.19
CA THR A 92 -13.20 2.19 3.66
C THR A 92 -13.43 3.63 4.10
N ARG A 93 -13.18 4.59 3.22
CA ARG A 93 -13.42 6.02 3.49
C ARG A 93 -14.80 6.45 3.04
N LEU A 94 -15.20 5.99 1.86
CA LEU A 94 -16.44 6.38 1.22
C LEU A 94 -17.04 5.21 0.43
N LEU A 95 -18.10 4.64 0.98
CA LEU A 95 -18.91 3.63 0.31
C LEU A 95 -20.39 3.99 0.49
N PRO A 96 -21.20 4.02 -0.60
CA PRO A 96 -22.62 4.31 -0.48
C PRO A 96 -23.37 3.22 0.29
N GLY A 97 -24.44 3.61 0.98
CA GLY A 97 -25.37 2.66 1.59
C GLY A 97 -26.43 2.12 0.62
N ARG A 98 -26.48 2.66 -0.61
CA ARG A 98 -27.38 2.25 -1.71
C ARG A 98 -26.60 2.18 -3.01
N PHE A 99 -26.86 1.16 -3.78
CA PHE A 99 -26.23 0.89 -5.08
C PHE A 99 -27.29 0.96 -6.18
N PRO A 100 -27.45 2.12 -6.86
CA PRO A 100 -28.40 2.28 -7.97
C PRO A 100 -28.05 1.42 -9.18
N VAL A 101 -26.79 1.08 -9.33
CA VAL A 101 -26.25 0.10 -10.29
C VAL A 101 -25.35 -0.86 -9.51
N PRO A 102 -25.10 -2.09 -10.02
CA PRO A 102 -24.16 -3.02 -9.38
C PRO A 102 -22.81 -2.39 -9.08
N GLY A 103 -22.18 -2.81 -7.98
CA GLY A 103 -20.91 -2.23 -7.55
C GLY A 103 -19.92 -3.23 -7.00
N ALA A 104 -18.64 -2.92 -7.17
CA ALA A 104 -17.52 -3.58 -6.51
C ALA A 104 -16.78 -2.59 -5.61
N ALA A 105 -16.51 -2.99 -4.37
CA ALA A 105 -15.79 -2.19 -3.38
C ALA A 105 -14.37 -2.72 -3.19
N VAL A 106 -13.34 -1.86 -3.19
CA VAL A 106 -11.96 -2.26 -2.89
C VAL A 106 -11.65 -1.96 -1.44
N LEU A 107 -11.15 -2.95 -0.73
CA LEU A 107 -10.75 -2.86 0.68
C LEU A 107 -9.24 -3.10 0.80
N HIS A 108 -8.51 -2.09 1.28
CA HIS A 108 -7.03 -2.12 1.35
C HIS A 108 -6.49 -2.49 2.73
N ASP A 109 -7.32 -2.49 3.77
CA ASP A 109 -6.96 -2.80 5.15
C ASP A 109 -8.02 -3.68 5.80
N CYS A 110 -7.70 -4.33 6.92
CA CYS A 110 -8.66 -5.10 7.69
C CYS A 110 -9.83 -4.26 8.16
N LEU A 111 -11.03 -4.70 7.84
CA LEU A 111 -12.26 -4.00 8.24
C LEU A 111 -12.43 -4.02 9.76
N SER A 112 -12.04 -5.11 10.46
CA SER A 112 -12.04 -5.20 11.91
C SER A 112 -11.24 -4.09 12.58
N VAL A 113 -10.05 -3.75 12.05
CA VAL A 113 -9.20 -2.66 12.57
C VAL A 113 -9.86 -1.29 12.35
N ILE A 114 -10.52 -1.10 11.21
CA ILE A 114 -11.24 0.13 10.90
C ILE A 114 -12.43 0.28 11.84
N LEU A 115 -13.20 -0.78 12.05
CA LEU A 115 -14.38 -0.79 12.92
C LEU A 115 -14.02 -0.59 14.39
N ALA A 116 -12.88 -1.10 14.86
CA ALA A 116 -12.42 -0.89 16.26
C ALA A 116 -12.13 0.59 16.56
N LYS A 117 -11.78 1.39 15.57
CA LYS A 117 -11.57 2.85 15.69
C LYS A 117 -12.85 3.66 15.46
N ALA A 118 -13.99 3.00 15.26
CA ALA A 118 -15.16 3.57 14.62
C ALA A 118 -15.98 4.51 15.50
N LYS A 119 -16.24 5.69 14.96
CA LYS A 119 -17.34 6.59 15.33
C LYS A 119 -18.57 6.29 14.42
N PHE A 120 -19.72 6.91 14.72
CA PHE A 120 -21.03 6.70 14.05
C PHE A 120 -20.98 6.63 12.49
N ALA A 121 -20.07 7.37 11.86
CA ALA A 121 -19.87 7.38 10.40
C ALA A 121 -19.53 5.99 9.80
N HIS A 122 -18.94 5.09 10.56
CA HIS A 122 -18.55 3.76 10.10
C HIS A 122 -19.73 2.78 10.01
N ARG A 123 -20.85 3.05 10.67
CA ARG A 123 -22.09 2.26 10.50
C ARG A 123 -22.64 2.36 9.08
N LEU A 124 -22.50 3.51 8.43
CA LEU A 124 -22.90 3.69 7.03
C LEU A 124 -21.97 2.92 6.08
N THR A 125 -20.67 2.98 6.35
CA THR A 125 -19.68 2.23 5.58
C THR A 125 -19.89 0.73 5.72
N LEU A 126 -20.16 0.22 6.94
CA LEU A 126 -20.46 -1.19 7.18
C LEU A 126 -21.70 -1.64 6.38
N ARG A 127 -22.79 -0.85 6.43
CA ARG A 127 -23.98 -1.12 5.61
C ARG A 127 -23.68 -1.15 4.11
N GLY A 128 -22.73 -0.33 3.65
CA GLY A 128 -22.24 -0.35 2.28
C GLY A 128 -21.60 -1.69 1.93
N PHE A 129 -20.70 -2.18 2.79
CA PHE A 129 -20.05 -3.48 2.60
C PHE A 129 -21.02 -4.68 2.66
N GLU A 130 -22.04 -4.63 3.50
CA GLU A 130 -23.09 -5.66 3.55
C GLU A 130 -23.90 -5.74 2.24
N ARG A 131 -24.10 -4.60 1.56
CA ARG A 131 -24.98 -4.46 0.40
C ARG A 131 -24.29 -4.49 -0.94
N VAL A 132 -22.99 -4.14 -0.99
CA VAL A 132 -22.22 -4.22 -2.24
C VAL A 132 -22.16 -5.65 -2.75
N GLN A 133 -22.21 -5.83 -4.06
CA GLN A 133 -22.29 -7.15 -4.68
C GLN A 133 -20.95 -7.88 -4.66
N LYS A 134 -19.85 -7.18 -4.90
CA LYS A 134 -18.50 -7.78 -4.88
C LYS A 134 -17.54 -6.92 -4.03
N ILE A 135 -16.63 -7.60 -3.34
CA ILE A 135 -15.58 -6.97 -2.53
C ILE A 135 -14.24 -7.46 -3.06
N ILE A 136 -13.38 -6.54 -3.45
CA ILE A 136 -12.03 -6.83 -3.93
C ILE A 136 -11.05 -6.55 -2.79
N VAL A 137 -10.18 -7.50 -2.48
CA VAL A 137 -9.15 -7.39 -1.45
C VAL A 137 -7.79 -7.80 -2.00
N PRO A 138 -6.67 -7.18 -1.57
CA PRO A 138 -5.34 -7.47 -2.10
C PRO A 138 -4.73 -8.77 -1.59
N THR A 139 -5.19 -9.29 -0.44
CA THR A 139 -4.59 -10.44 0.25
C THR A 139 -5.63 -11.36 0.85
N ASN A 140 -5.25 -12.64 1.03
CA ASN A 140 -6.06 -13.59 1.80
C ASN A 140 -6.16 -13.20 3.27
N TYR A 141 -5.16 -12.47 3.81
CA TYR A 141 -5.23 -11.94 5.16
C TYR A 141 -6.47 -11.05 5.36
N ILE A 142 -6.72 -10.10 4.45
CA ILE A 142 -7.92 -9.24 4.50
C ILE A 142 -9.19 -10.04 4.18
N LYS A 143 -9.15 -10.99 3.23
CA LYS A 143 -10.27 -11.90 2.97
C LYS A 143 -10.69 -12.65 4.24
N ASN A 144 -9.73 -13.20 4.97
CA ASN A 144 -9.99 -13.93 6.20
C ASN A 144 -10.54 -13.03 7.31
N ASP A 145 -10.16 -11.75 7.36
CA ASP A 145 -10.76 -10.76 8.25
C ASP A 145 -12.26 -10.57 7.97
N LEU A 146 -12.63 -10.40 6.69
CA LEU A 146 -14.03 -10.29 6.28
C LEU A 146 -14.84 -11.57 6.59
N LEU A 147 -14.26 -12.74 6.34
CA LEU A 147 -14.92 -14.02 6.66
C LEU A 147 -15.21 -14.16 8.16
N ARG A 148 -14.26 -13.75 9.04
CA ARG A 148 -14.46 -13.73 10.49
C ARG A 148 -15.54 -12.73 10.92
N LEU A 149 -15.73 -11.65 10.18
CA LEU A 149 -16.81 -10.69 10.38
C LEU A 149 -18.17 -11.15 9.82
N GLY A 150 -18.25 -12.35 9.22
CA GLY A 150 -19.48 -12.95 8.74
C GLY A 150 -19.87 -12.58 7.30
N PHE A 151 -18.96 -11.99 6.52
CA PHE A 151 -19.23 -11.69 5.11
C PHE A 151 -19.23 -12.98 4.26
N ASP A 152 -20.11 -13.01 3.25
CA ASP A 152 -20.18 -14.13 2.31
C ASP A 152 -18.90 -14.22 1.46
N GLY A 153 -18.21 -15.35 1.54
CA GLY A 153 -16.98 -15.59 0.79
C GLY A 153 -17.15 -15.54 -0.74
N LYS A 154 -18.37 -15.77 -1.27
CA LYS A 154 -18.67 -15.67 -2.71
C LYS A 154 -18.59 -14.24 -3.23
N LYS A 155 -18.75 -13.25 -2.35
CA LYS A 155 -18.61 -11.83 -2.70
C LYS A 155 -17.17 -11.34 -2.67
N ILE A 156 -16.23 -12.09 -2.04
CA ILE A 156 -14.89 -11.64 -1.76
C ILE A 156 -13.90 -12.22 -2.76
N HIS A 157 -13.28 -11.35 -3.54
CA HIS A 157 -12.30 -11.67 -4.58
C HIS A 157 -10.93 -11.16 -4.17
N VAL A 158 -9.91 -12.03 -4.22
CA VAL A 158 -8.51 -11.64 -3.94
C VAL A 158 -7.88 -11.23 -5.26
N VAL A 159 -7.50 -9.95 -5.36
CA VAL A 159 -6.81 -9.36 -6.52
C VAL A 159 -5.59 -8.62 -6.00
N ARG A 160 -4.39 -9.15 -6.26
CA ARG A 160 -3.14 -8.54 -5.83
C ARG A 160 -2.95 -7.18 -6.49
N HIS A 161 -2.47 -6.22 -5.71
CA HIS A 161 -2.03 -4.95 -6.28
C HIS A 161 -0.75 -5.13 -7.07
N GLY A 162 -0.54 -4.28 -8.07
CA GLY A 162 0.72 -4.19 -8.81
C GLY A 162 1.72 -3.24 -8.13
N ILE A 163 2.96 -3.30 -8.60
CA ILE A 163 3.98 -2.26 -8.41
C ILE A 163 4.45 -1.76 -9.77
N ASP A 164 5.10 -0.61 -9.81
CA ASP A 164 5.66 -0.06 -11.05
C ASP A 164 7.08 -0.60 -11.28
N HIS A 165 7.20 -1.65 -12.09
CA HIS A 165 8.47 -2.29 -12.43
C HIS A 165 9.41 -1.43 -13.27
N ASN A 166 8.93 -0.32 -13.88
CA ASN A 166 9.79 0.65 -14.56
C ASN A 166 10.48 1.59 -13.56
N ARG A 167 9.92 1.71 -12.35
CA ARG A 167 10.47 2.52 -11.26
C ARG A 167 11.25 1.69 -10.26
N PHE A 168 10.73 0.51 -9.89
CA PHE A 168 11.34 -0.41 -8.92
C PHE A 168 12.00 -1.57 -9.65
N TYR A 169 13.30 -1.49 -9.81
CA TYR A 169 14.15 -2.52 -10.42
C TYR A 169 15.56 -2.46 -9.83
N GLN A 170 16.29 -3.55 -9.94
CA GLN A 170 17.69 -3.62 -9.48
C GLN A 170 18.57 -2.70 -10.32
N ARG A 171 19.19 -1.72 -9.67
CA ARG A 171 20.11 -0.77 -10.31
C ARG A 171 21.55 -1.18 -10.04
N PRO A 172 22.47 -1.03 -11.02
CA PRO A 172 23.89 -1.08 -10.74
C PRO A 172 24.25 0.15 -9.90
N LEU A 173 24.73 -0.08 -8.68
CA LEU A 173 25.14 0.98 -7.75
C LEU A 173 26.58 0.72 -7.36
N ASP A 174 27.36 1.79 -7.27
CA ASP A 174 28.70 1.74 -6.71
C ASP A 174 28.60 1.59 -5.18
N ASP A 175 29.32 0.64 -4.60
CA ASP A 175 29.24 0.34 -3.16
C ASP A 175 29.64 1.51 -2.26
N GLU A 176 30.45 2.44 -2.79
CA GLU A 176 30.87 3.66 -2.09
C GLU A 176 30.04 4.90 -2.50
N ALA A 177 29.10 4.76 -3.40
CA ALA A 177 28.34 5.89 -3.93
C ALA A 177 27.58 6.63 -2.84
N LEU A 178 27.85 7.93 -2.74
CA LEU A 178 26.98 8.86 -2.03
C LEU A 178 25.72 9.05 -2.89
N LEU A 179 24.61 8.50 -2.43
CA LEU A 179 23.33 8.73 -3.10
C LEU A 179 22.89 10.18 -2.84
N ASN A 180 23.19 11.04 -3.81
CA ASN A 180 22.76 12.43 -3.78
C ASN A 180 21.26 12.52 -4.10
N LEU A 181 20.43 12.12 -3.14
CA LEU A 181 18.96 12.22 -3.20
C LEU A 181 18.56 13.55 -2.58
N LYS A 182 18.30 14.55 -3.41
CA LYS A 182 17.87 15.87 -2.91
C LYS A 182 16.52 15.73 -2.16
N PRO A 183 16.37 16.40 -0.99
CA PRO A 183 17.35 17.23 -0.29
C PRO A 183 18.31 16.44 0.63
N PHE A 184 18.28 15.10 0.62
CA PHE A 184 19.02 14.23 1.53
C PHE A 184 20.27 13.66 0.86
N ALA A 185 21.40 13.72 1.55
CA ALA A 185 22.62 12.99 1.22
C ALA A 185 22.70 11.74 2.09
N ILE A 186 22.26 10.59 1.56
CA ILE A 186 22.25 9.33 2.30
C ILE A 186 23.45 8.49 1.86
N LYS A 187 24.31 8.16 2.82
CA LYS A 187 25.56 7.42 2.59
C LYS A 187 25.35 5.92 2.81
N ARG A 188 25.84 5.10 1.88
CA ARG A 188 25.88 3.64 2.00
C ARG A 188 27.01 3.18 2.94
N PRO A 189 26.92 1.97 3.52
CA PRO A 189 25.76 1.06 3.47
C PRO A 189 24.63 1.49 4.40
N TYR A 190 23.37 1.18 4.04
CA TYR A 190 22.23 1.47 4.92
C TYR A 190 21.11 0.43 4.81
N ILE A 191 20.37 0.33 5.91
CA ILE A 191 19.15 -0.44 6.05
C ILE A 191 17.98 0.55 5.94
N ILE A 192 16.98 0.25 5.13
CA ILE A 192 15.82 1.12 4.96
C ILE A 192 14.56 0.55 5.63
N TYR A 193 13.79 1.43 6.26
CA TYR A 193 12.39 1.18 6.63
C TYR A 193 11.48 2.25 6.00
N PRO A 194 10.80 1.95 4.87
CA PRO A 194 9.93 2.89 4.18
C PRO A 194 8.51 2.84 4.74
N SER A 195 8.22 3.63 5.76
CA SER A 195 6.90 3.67 6.39
C SER A 195 6.65 5.00 7.08
N SER A 196 5.41 5.52 6.99
CA SER A 196 5.01 6.70 7.77
C SER A 196 5.05 6.42 9.27
N ILE A 197 5.45 7.42 10.05
CA ILE A 197 5.53 7.37 11.52
C ILE A 197 4.16 7.70 12.11
N SER A 198 3.20 6.78 11.97
CA SER A 198 1.78 7.04 12.27
C SER A 198 1.26 6.38 13.54
N GLY A 199 2.07 5.57 14.24
CA GLY A 199 1.62 4.90 15.47
C GLY A 199 2.55 3.78 15.91
N ALA A 200 2.36 3.29 17.14
CA ALA A 200 3.16 2.23 17.75
C ALA A 200 3.17 0.92 16.93
N GLY A 201 2.08 0.61 16.22
CA GLY A 201 1.99 -0.60 15.38
C GLY A 201 2.97 -0.62 14.19
N LYS A 202 3.61 0.52 13.87
CA LYS A 202 4.68 0.58 12.87
C LYS A 202 6.05 0.18 13.43
N LYS A 203 6.19 0.04 14.75
CA LYS A 203 7.39 -0.53 15.41
C LYS A 203 8.72 0.18 15.11
N HIS A 204 8.70 1.51 14.86
CA HIS A 204 9.91 2.28 14.62
C HIS A 204 10.86 2.32 15.84
N VAL A 205 10.30 2.43 17.05
CA VAL A 205 11.10 2.48 18.29
C VAL A 205 11.76 1.12 18.54
N GLU A 206 11.03 0.04 18.36
CA GLU A 206 11.55 -1.32 18.47
C GLU A 206 12.63 -1.60 17.43
N LEU A 207 12.45 -1.12 16.19
CA LEU A 207 13.48 -1.23 15.15
C LEU A 207 14.77 -0.49 15.51
N ILE A 208 14.68 0.71 16.07
CA ILE A 208 15.86 1.44 16.55
C ILE A 208 16.61 0.61 17.59
N LYS A 209 15.91 0.05 18.58
CA LYS A 209 16.52 -0.80 19.63
C LYS A 209 17.15 -2.08 19.05
N ALA A 210 16.48 -2.75 18.12
CA ALA A 210 17.03 -3.93 17.46
C ALA A 210 18.25 -3.58 16.60
N PHE A 211 18.25 -2.41 15.96
CA PHE A 211 19.42 -1.88 15.25
C PHE A 211 20.61 -1.62 16.18
N GLU A 212 20.39 -1.11 17.39
CA GLU A 212 21.45 -0.96 18.40
C GLU A 212 22.09 -2.31 18.78
N ILE A 213 21.25 -3.34 19.00
CA ILE A 213 21.73 -4.69 19.28
C ILE A 213 22.58 -5.22 18.12
N PHE A 214 22.10 -5.08 16.88
CA PHE A 214 22.83 -5.45 15.66
C PHE A 214 24.19 -4.73 15.59
N LYS A 215 24.20 -3.40 15.76
CA LYS A 215 25.43 -2.59 15.72
C LYS A 215 26.43 -3.03 16.78
N LYS A 216 25.97 -3.24 18.01
CA LYS A 216 26.82 -3.66 19.14
C LYS A 216 27.45 -5.03 18.92
N ARG A 217 26.71 -5.96 18.32
CA ARG A 217 27.18 -7.33 18.05
C ARG A 217 28.17 -7.40 16.90
N THR A 218 27.88 -6.67 15.83
CA THR A 218 28.61 -6.87 14.56
C THR A 218 29.67 -5.80 14.29
N GLY A 219 29.55 -4.59 14.87
CA GLY A 219 30.35 -3.44 14.50
C GLY A 219 30.12 -2.99 13.05
N ALA A 220 29.08 -3.45 12.38
CA ALA A 220 28.82 -3.19 10.97
C ALA A 220 28.63 -1.69 10.69
N PRO A 221 29.12 -1.17 9.55
CA PRO A 221 29.09 0.27 9.25
C PRO A 221 27.72 0.78 8.80
N HIS A 222 26.72 -0.09 8.76
CA HIS A 222 25.38 0.24 8.26
C HIS A 222 24.71 1.36 9.05
N ARG A 223 23.95 2.18 8.33
CA ARG A 223 23.05 3.21 8.85
C ARG A 223 21.61 2.70 8.81
N LEU A 224 20.75 3.27 9.64
CA LEU A 224 19.31 3.04 9.62
C LEU A 224 18.62 4.27 9.01
N VAL A 225 17.88 4.08 7.93
CA VAL A 225 17.12 5.14 7.26
C VAL A 225 15.63 4.90 7.43
N LEU A 226 14.97 5.74 8.21
CA LEU A 226 13.53 5.73 8.44
C LEU A 226 12.88 6.72 7.45
N ALA A 227 12.35 6.21 6.35
CA ALA A 227 11.83 7.02 5.25
C ALA A 227 10.30 7.05 5.25
N GLY A 228 9.71 8.17 5.67
CA GLY A 228 8.26 8.31 5.66
C GLY A 228 7.75 9.55 6.38
N ALA A 229 6.55 9.98 6.03
CA ALA A 229 5.92 11.15 6.62
C ALA A 229 5.76 11.01 8.14
N GLU A 230 6.14 12.05 8.85
CA GLU A 230 5.96 12.17 10.29
C GLU A 230 4.50 12.49 10.62
N LYS A 231 3.95 11.75 11.57
CA LYS A 231 2.60 11.90 12.09
C LYS A 231 2.61 11.82 13.62
N GLU A 232 1.53 11.36 14.21
CA GLU A 232 1.26 11.43 15.64
C GLU A 232 2.31 10.73 16.52
N TRP A 233 3.11 9.79 15.96
CA TRP A 233 4.11 9.01 16.69
C TRP A 233 5.55 9.53 16.48
N ALA A 234 5.74 10.65 15.82
CA ALA A 234 7.05 11.18 15.44
C ALA A 234 7.93 11.53 16.65
N GLU A 235 7.36 12.18 17.67
CA GLU A 235 8.09 12.59 18.88
C GLU A 235 8.77 11.41 19.58
N GLN A 236 8.06 10.29 19.73
CA GLN A 236 8.58 9.08 20.36
C GLN A 236 9.74 8.47 19.56
N VAL A 237 9.66 8.50 18.24
CA VAL A 237 10.69 7.98 17.34
C VAL A 237 11.92 8.88 17.35
N HIS A 238 11.73 10.21 17.28
CA HIS A 238 12.85 11.18 17.44
C HIS A 238 13.56 11.00 18.77
N LYS A 239 12.82 10.86 19.86
CA LYS A 239 13.40 10.63 21.19
C LYS A 239 14.19 9.32 21.25
N ALA A 240 13.67 8.24 20.66
CA ALA A 240 14.38 6.97 20.61
C ALA A 240 15.67 7.07 19.77
N ALA A 241 15.61 7.71 18.60
CA ALA A 241 16.77 7.93 17.75
C ALA A 241 17.84 8.81 18.42
N PHE A 242 17.44 9.90 19.07
CA PHE A 242 18.35 10.82 19.76
C PHE A 242 19.06 10.18 20.96
N ASN A 243 18.36 9.34 21.72
CA ASN A 243 18.91 8.66 22.91
C ASN A 243 19.67 7.38 22.58
N SER A 244 19.76 7.00 21.31
CA SER A 244 20.50 5.82 20.88
C SER A 244 22.01 6.03 20.97
N ASP A 245 22.75 5.01 21.40
CA ASP A 245 24.22 4.98 21.34
C ASP A 245 24.74 5.12 19.90
N TYR A 246 23.88 4.88 18.91
CA TYR A 246 24.17 4.99 17.47
C TYR A 246 23.38 6.09 16.78
N ALA A 247 23.03 7.17 17.51
CA ALA A 247 22.22 8.28 16.99
C ALA A 247 22.77 8.87 15.68
N SER A 248 24.11 8.92 15.51
CA SER A 248 24.76 9.40 14.29
C SER A 248 24.54 8.53 13.06
N ASP A 249 24.10 7.27 13.25
CA ASP A 249 23.82 6.31 12.20
C ASP A 249 22.32 6.17 11.91
N ILE A 250 21.44 6.92 12.59
CA ILE A 250 19.98 6.85 12.43
C ILE A 250 19.48 8.13 11.75
N PHE A 251 18.85 7.97 10.59
CA PHE A 251 18.36 9.06 9.75
C PHE A 251 16.84 8.99 9.58
N LEU A 252 16.15 10.04 10.02
CA LEU A 252 14.74 10.26 9.76
C LEU A 252 14.62 11.23 8.58
N THR A 253 14.06 10.79 7.46
CA THR A 253 13.94 11.66 6.27
C THR A 253 12.69 12.53 6.29
N GLY A 254 11.73 12.23 7.17
CA GLY A 254 10.40 12.79 7.03
C GLY A 254 9.72 12.33 5.73
N PHE A 255 8.85 13.14 5.17
CA PHE A 255 8.23 12.87 3.86
C PHE A 255 9.31 12.81 2.77
N PHE A 256 9.40 11.67 2.09
CA PHE A 256 10.34 11.47 1.00
C PHE A 256 9.61 11.58 -0.35
N PRO A 257 10.11 12.38 -1.32
CA PRO A 257 9.48 12.53 -2.62
C PRO A 257 9.37 11.20 -3.37
N SER A 258 8.21 10.97 -3.98
CA SER A 258 7.90 9.70 -4.68
C SER A 258 8.87 9.43 -5.83
N GLU A 259 9.38 10.47 -6.49
CA GLU A 259 10.29 10.38 -7.63
C GLU A 259 11.65 9.81 -7.24
N GLY A 260 12.16 10.20 -6.06
CA GLY A 260 13.46 9.73 -5.54
C GLY A 260 13.38 8.40 -4.80
N PHE A 261 12.18 7.99 -4.37
CA PHE A 261 12.01 6.81 -3.53
C PHE A 261 12.52 5.50 -4.17
N PRO A 262 12.32 5.22 -5.47
CA PRO A 262 12.88 4.02 -6.09
C PRO A 262 14.40 3.96 -6.07
N LEU A 263 15.09 5.11 -6.17
CA LEU A 263 16.53 5.17 -6.06
C LEU A 263 16.98 4.94 -4.62
N LEU A 264 16.30 5.56 -3.65
CA LEU A 264 16.55 5.32 -2.23
C LEU A 264 16.32 3.84 -1.87
N CYS A 265 15.28 3.22 -2.40
CA CYS A 265 14.99 1.82 -2.18
C CYS A 265 16.10 0.91 -2.75
N SER A 266 16.47 1.09 -4.02
CA SER A 266 17.47 0.26 -4.69
C SER A 266 18.91 0.46 -4.16
N GLY A 267 19.17 1.61 -3.52
CA GLY A 267 20.45 1.90 -2.87
C GLY A 267 20.64 1.26 -1.50
N ALA A 268 19.58 0.71 -0.92
CA ALA A 268 19.64 0.07 0.38
C ALA A 268 20.33 -1.30 0.32
N ASP A 269 21.08 -1.63 1.37
CA ASP A 269 21.68 -2.94 1.52
C ASP A 269 20.67 -3.97 2.04
N ALA A 270 19.69 -3.54 2.81
CA ALA A 270 18.57 -4.34 3.29
C ALA A 270 17.34 -3.47 3.52
N CYS A 271 16.15 -4.08 3.46
CA CYS A 271 14.89 -3.50 3.91
C CYS A 271 14.38 -4.26 5.13
N VAL A 272 14.06 -3.54 6.20
CA VAL A 272 13.48 -4.13 7.40
C VAL A 272 12.10 -3.53 7.64
N PHE A 273 11.08 -4.38 7.74
CA PHE A 273 9.68 -3.97 7.78
C PHE A 273 8.97 -4.57 9.02
N PRO A 274 9.09 -3.95 10.20
CA PRO A 274 8.63 -4.51 11.48
C PRO A 274 7.15 -4.25 11.79
N SER A 275 6.41 -3.57 10.90
CA SER A 275 5.01 -3.23 11.12
C SER A 275 4.14 -4.46 11.40
N VAL A 276 3.26 -4.38 12.41
CA VAL A 276 2.32 -5.46 12.77
C VAL A 276 0.91 -5.26 12.19
N GLN A 277 0.67 -4.13 11.52
CA GLN A 277 -0.64 -3.78 10.96
C GLN A 277 -0.49 -3.39 9.48
N GLU A 278 -0.32 -4.40 8.63
CA GLU A 278 -0.24 -4.21 7.18
C GLU A 278 -1.30 -5.07 6.47
N GLY A 279 -2.09 -4.40 5.63
CA GLY A 279 -3.06 -5.08 4.77
C GLY A 279 -2.48 -5.49 3.41
N VAL A 280 -1.48 -4.75 2.90
CA VAL A 280 -0.90 -4.94 1.55
C VAL A 280 0.60 -5.12 1.56
N GLY A 281 1.37 -4.25 2.24
CA GLY A 281 2.83 -4.35 2.35
C GLY A 281 3.59 -4.12 1.04
N LEU A 282 3.11 -3.27 0.12
CA LEU A 282 3.77 -3.00 -1.17
C LEU A 282 5.24 -2.58 -1.04
N PRO A 283 5.68 -1.77 -0.05
CA PRO A 283 7.09 -1.41 0.08
C PRO A 283 8.04 -2.61 0.22
N VAL A 284 7.56 -3.73 0.77
CA VAL A 284 8.32 -4.99 0.81
C VAL A 284 8.55 -5.54 -0.59
N VAL A 285 7.50 -5.53 -1.43
CA VAL A 285 7.59 -6.00 -2.82
C VAL A 285 8.44 -5.05 -3.67
N GLU A 286 8.33 -3.74 -3.43
CA GLU A 286 9.15 -2.71 -4.09
C GLU A 286 10.65 -2.89 -3.76
N ALA A 287 10.98 -3.23 -2.51
CA ALA A 287 12.34 -3.59 -2.11
C ALA A 287 12.83 -4.87 -2.82
N MET A 288 12.00 -5.92 -2.86
CA MET A 288 12.31 -7.16 -3.59
C MET A 288 12.54 -6.90 -5.08
N ALA A 289 11.69 -6.10 -5.72
CA ALA A 289 11.83 -5.71 -7.12
C ALA A 289 13.10 -4.89 -7.40
N SER A 290 13.57 -4.17 -6.39
CA SER A 290 14.81 -3.40 -6.44
C SER A 290 16.07 -4.24 -6.14
N GLY A 291 15.92 -5.56 -5.94
CA GLY A 291 17.03 -6.46 -5.63
C GLY A 291 17.56 -6.30 -4.20
N VAL A 292 16.73 -5.86 -3.27
CA VAL A 292 17.09 -5.62 -1.86
C VAL A 292 16.58 -6.76 -0.99
N PRO A 293 17.46 -7.42 -0.20
CA PRO A 293 17.06 -8.42 0.78
C PRO A 293 16.10 -7.85 1.82
N VAL A 294 15.09 -8.63 2.21
CA VAL A 294 14.03 -8.18 3.11
C VAL A 294 13.99 -9.01 4.39
N ALA A 295 13.88 -8.33 5.53
CA ALA A 295 13.39 -8.87 6.78
C ALA A 295 12.04 -8.23 7.12
N ALA A 296 11.04 -8.99 7.51
CA ALA A 296 9.70 -8.49 7.77
C ALA A 296 9.07 -9.14 9.00
N SER A 297 8.13 -8.43 9.61
CA SER A 297 7.31 -8.97 10.69
C SER A 297 6.55 -10.23 10.23
N ASN A 298 6.38 -11.19 11.13
CA ASN A 298 5.53 -12.36 10.92
C ASN A 298 4.03 -12.05 11.13
N ALA A 299 3.65 -10.78 11.19
CA ALA A 299 2.28 -10.32 11.45
C ALA A 299 1.60 -9.71 10.21
N GLY A 300 0.27 -9.57 10.28
CA GLY A 300 -0.50 -8.95 9.21
C GLY A 300 -0.48 -9.76 7.91
N ALA A 301 -0.47 -9.04 6.79
CA ALA A 301 -0.35 -9.64 5.47
C ALA A 301 1.11 -9.97 5.07
N LEU A 302 2.11 -9.56 5.86
CA LEU A 302 3.52 -9.67 5.49
C LEU A 302 3.99 -11.11 5.22
N PRO A 303 3.60 -12.15 6.00
CA PRO A 303 3.94 -13.54 5.67
C PRO A 303 3.42 -13.97 4.30
N GLU A 304 2.21 -13.58 3.92
CA GLU A 304 1.63 -13.85 2.60
C GLU A 304 2.38 -13.10 1.50
N ILE A 305 2.66 -11.82 1.72
CA ILE A 305 3.36 -10.95 0.77
C ILE A 305 4.81 -11.41 0.54
N CYS A 306 5.50 -11.79 1.59
CA CYS A 306 6.87 -12.31 1.51
C CYS A 306 6.96 -13.71 0.90
N ALA A 307 5.95 -14.56 1.09
CA ALA A 307 5.87 -15.91 0.54
C ALA A 307 7.15 -16.74 0.74
N GLY A 308 7.81 -16.62 1.88
CA GLY A 308 9.06 -17.31 2.20
C GLY A 308 10.30 -16.75 1.50
N LYS A 309 10.24 -15.55 0.90
CA LYS A 309 11.36 -14.89 0.21
C LYS A 309 12.02 -13.79 1.06
N ALA A 310 11.63 -13.67 2.31
CA ALA A 310 12.16 -12.76 3.31
C ALA A 310 12.46 -13.53 4.61
N VAL A 311 13.29 -12.95 5.47
CA VAL A 311 13.43 -13.41 6.86
C VAL A 311 12.23 -12.85 7.64
N LEU A 312 11.46 -13.74 8.28
CA LEU A 312 10.35 -13.31 9.14
C LEU A 312 10.80 -13.30 10.60
N PHE A 313 10.30 -12.35 11.39
CA PHE A 313 10.61 -12.21 12.81
C PHE A 313 9.40 -11.71 13.61
N ASP A 314 9.40 -11.96 14.91
CA ASP A 314 8.45 -11.37 15.84
C ASP A 314 8.88 -9.93 16.18
N SER A 315 8.02 -8.96 15.85
CA SER A 315 8.31 -7.53 16.07
C SER A 315 8.34 -7.11 17.54
N ASP A 316 7.87 -7.94 18.47
CA ASP A 316 7.97 -7.71 19.90
C ASP A 316 9.24 -8.35 20.49
N ASN A 317 9.95 -9.18 19.71
CA ASN A 317 11.22 -9.80 20.09
C ASN A 317 12.41 -9.04 19.46
N LEU A 318 13.04 -8.17 20.23
CA LEU A 318 14.15 -7.33 19.75
C LEU A 318 15.37 -8.14 19.30
N GLU A 319 15.66 -9.27 19.95
CA GLU A 319 16.79 -10.13 19.63
C GLU A 319 16.57 -10.83 18.28
N GLU A 320 15.36 -11.38 18.06
CA GLU A 320 14.98 -12.00 16.77
C GLU A 320 14.99 -10.99 15.63
N MET A 321 14.51 -9.76 15.91
CA MET A 321 14.59 -8.67 14.92
C MET A 321 16.04 -8.29 14.61
N ALA A 322 16.93 -8.26 15.61
CA ALA A 322 18.36 -7.99 15.42
C ALA A 322 19.03 -9.12 14.61
N ASP A 323 18.72 -10.40 14.88
CA ASP A 323 19.21 -11.53 14.12
C ASP A 323 18.75 -11.49 12.66
N ALA A 324 17.50 -11.08 12.43
CA ALA A 324 16.97 -10.88 11.09
C ALA A 324 17.69 -9.72 10.36
N ILE A 325 17.94 -8.60 11.05
CA ILE A 325 18.73 -7.48 10.52
C ILE A 325 20.14 -7.96 10.12
N GLU A 326 20.83 -8.69 11.01
CA GLU A 326 22.16 -9.23 10.75
C GLU A 326 22.18 -10.12 9.52
N THR A 327 21.21 -11.04 9.42
CA THR A 327 21.07 -11.95 8.28
C THR A 327 20.94 -11.21 6.96
N VAL A 328 19.99 -10.24 6.88
CA VAL A 328 19.72 -9.50 5.63
C VAL A 328 20.82 -8.47 5.30
N ALA A 329 21.57 -8.00 6.28
CA ALA A 329 22.63 -7.01 6.07
C ALA A 329 24.01 -7.64 5.79
N THR A 330 24.33 -8.78 6.38
CA THR A 330 25.73 -9.31 6.40
C THR A 330 25.92 -10.72 5.84
N ASP A 331 24.91 -11.60 5.88
CA ASP A 331 25.05 -12.97 5.36
C ASP A 331 24.99 -12.99 3.82
N LYS A 332 26.16 -13.02 3.20
CA LYS A 332 26.30 -12.99 1.73
C LYS A 332 25.49 -14.08 1.01
N LYS A 333 25.43 -15.30 1.57
CA LYS A 333 24.73 -16.42 0.94
C LYS A 333 23.21 -16.25 1.03
N ALA A 334 22.70 -15.91 2.21
CA ALA A 334 21.29 -15.64 2.42
C ALA A 334 20.82 -14.45 1.56
N ARG A 335 21.57 -13.35 1.53
CA ARG A 335 21.31 -12.16 0.71
C ARG A 335 21.19 -12.51 -0.77
N GLN A 336 22.18 -13.23 -1.33
CA GLN A 336 22.16 -13.61 -2.75
C GLN A 336 20.94 -14.44 -3.11
N LYS A 337 20.57 -15.40 -2.26
CA LYS A 337 19.36 -16.20 -2.43
C LYS A 337 18.11 -15.32 -2.40
N MET A 338 17.98 -14.46 -1.39
CA MET A 338 16.82 -13.56 -1.25
C MET A 338 16.67 -12.59 -2.41
N ILE A 339 17.77 -12.05 -2.94
CA ILE A 339 17.76 -11.18 -4.12
C ILE A 339 17.17 -11.92 -5.32
N LEU A 340 17.69 -13.09 -5.66
CA LEU A 340 17.22 -13.88 -6.81
C LEU A 340 15.75 -14.27 -6.68
N GLU A 341 15.36 -14.78 -5.51
CA GLU A 341 13.99 -15.22 -5.25
C GLU A 341 13.02 -14.04 -5.15
N GLY A 342 13.44 -12.92 -4.56
CA GLY A 342 12.65 -11.69 -4.44
C GLY A 342 12.37 -11.02 -5.79
N LEU A 343 13.40 -10.92 -6.66
CA LEU A 343 13.25 -10.42 -8.03
C LEU A 343 12.25 -11.27 -8.84
N ALA A 344 12.32 -12.60 -8.71
CA ALA A 344 11.38 -13.49 -9.39
C ALA A 344 9.96 -13.37 -8.83
N TRP A 345 9.83 -13.24 -7.50
CA TRP A 345 8.54 -13.15 -6.82
C TRP A 345 7.83 -11.82 -7.08
N SER A 346 8.55 -10.69 -7.06
CA SER A 346 7.98 -9.36 -7.27
C SER A 346 7.26 -9.21 -8.61
N LYS A 347 7.66 -9.95 -9.66
CA LYS A 347 7.01 -9.97 -10.98
C LYS A 347 5.54 -10.39 -10.95
N LYS A 348 5.10 -11.08 -9.88
CA LYS A 348 3.70 -11.46 -9.68
C LYS A 348 2.81 -10.31 -9.19
N PHE A 349 3.41 -9.16 -8.90
CA PHE A 349 2.70 -7.95 -8.50
C PHE A 349 2.66 -6.99 -9.70
N ASN A 350 1.72 -7.26 -10.58
CA ASN A 350 1.59 -6.64 -11.89
C ASN A 350 0.26 -5.87 -12.00
N TRP A 351 0.31 -4.61 -12.42
CA TRP A 351 -0.87 -3.77 -12.56
C TRP A 351 -1.79 -4.20 -13.69
N GLU A 352 -1.25 -4.73 -14.80
CA GLU A 352 -2.05 -5.23 -15.92
C GLU A 352 -2.92 -6.42 -15.50
N GLU A 353 -2.34 -7.35 -14.72
CA GLU A 353 -3.08 -8.48 -14.17
C GLU A 353 -4.13 -8.02 -13.14
N CYS A 354 -3.76 -7.08 -12.26
CA CYS A 354 -4.68 -6.48 -11.29
C CYS A 354 -5.88 -5.82 -12.00
N ALA A 355 -5.63 -5.05 -13.05
CA ALA A 355 -6.64 -4.37 -13.81
C ALA A 355 -7.53 -5.35 -14.58
N ALA A 356 -6.96 -6.36 -15.23
CA ALA A 356 -7.72 -7.39 -15.95
C ALA A 356 -8.68 -8.14 -15.02
N GLN A 357 -8.18 -8.65 -13.88
CA GLN A 357 -9.01 -9.34 -12.88
C GLN A 357 -10.10 -8.42 -12.30
N THR A 358 -9.81 -7.13 -12.08
CA THR A 358 -10.79 -6.16 -11.61
C THR A 358 -11.90 -5.96 -12.63
N VAL A 359 -11.57 -5.85 -13.92
CA VAL A 359 -12.54 -5.72 -15.00
C VAL A 359 -13.40 -6.98 -15.16
N ASP A 360 -12.82 -8.17 -15.01
CA ASP A 360 -13.57 -9.43 -15.05
C ASP A 360 -14.58 -9.52 -13.90
N ILE A 361 -14.23 -9.05 -12.71
CA ILE A 361 -15.16 -8.96 -11.57
C ILE A 361 -16.31 -7.99 -11.88
N LEU A 362 -16.00 -6.82 -12.48
CA LEU A 362 -17.03 -5.85 -12.88
C LEU A 362 -17.96 -6.40 -13.96
N ARG A 363 -17.45 -7.18 -14.91
CA ARG A 363 -18.27 -7.89 -15.90
C ARG A 363 -19.20 -8.93 -15.28
N GLY A 364 -18.67 -9.68 -14.30
CA GLY A 364 -19.45 -10.65 -13.56
C GLY A 364 -20.68 -10.05 -12.85
N LEU A 365 -20.60 -8.75 -12.46
CA LEU A 365 -21.75 -8.04 -11.87
C LEU A 365 -22.95 -7.87 -12.80
N LEU A 366 -22.74 -7.96 -14.10
CA LEU A 366 -23.81 -7.76 -15.09
C LEU A 366 -24.42 -9.10 -15.55
N ASN A 367 -23.82 -10.23 -15.17
CA ASN A 367 -24.26 -11.57 -15.52
C ASN A 367 -24.93 -12.30 -14.34
N ASP A 368 -24.77 -11.76 -13.11
CA ASP A 368 -25.46 -12.21 -11.88
C ASP A 368 -26.83 -11.51 -11.75
#